data_0b71062ba9a55a82c0acd24de7d45e7f
#
_entry.id   0b71062ba9a55a82c0acd24de7d45e7f
#
_cell.length_a   1.000
_cell.length_b   1.000
_cell.length_c   1.000
_cell.angle_alpha   90.00
_cell.angle_beta   90.00
_cell.angle_gamma   90.00
#
_symmetry.space_group_name_H-M   'P 1'
#
loop_
_entity.id
_entity.type
_entity.pdbx_description
1 polymer ?
#
loop_
_entity_poly.entity_id
_entity_poly.type
_entity_poly.pdbx_seq_one_letter_code
_entity_poly.pdbx_strand_id
1 'polypeptide(L)'
;FITAGLGGGTGTGAAPVIAKAAKEKGILTVSVVTKPFDFEGSHRKKIAEDGIQEIQKFSDTLIVIPNQNLFRLANERTGFAEAFGIADNVLHKGVCGVTDLMVKPGMINLDFADIKTVMSQMGKAMMGTGEASGDNRAIEAADTAINNPLLDETSMKGAKAVLINITGGSDMTLFEVCLLYT
;
A
#
# COMPACT_ATOMS: atom_id res chain seq x y z
N PHE A 1 6.76 9.10 -5.83
CA PHE A 1 6.13 8.65 -4.58
C PHE A 1 6.20 9.74 -3.53
N ILE A 2 5.08 9.94 -2.80
CA ILE A 2 4.99 10.83 -1.65
C ILE A 2 4.56 9.99 -0.46
N THR A 3 5.40 9.92 0.57
CA THR A 3 5.10 9.17 1.79
C THR A 3 5.04 10.10 2.98
N ALA A 4 4.01 9.96 3.82
CA ALA A 4 3.87 10.76 5.03
C ALA A 4 3.00 10.07 6.07
N GLY A 5 3.35 10.25 7.34
CA GLY A 5 2.44 10.04 8.45
C GLY A 5 1.52 11.24 8.60
N LEU A 6 0.21 11.03 8.50
CA LEU A 6 -0.78 12.09 8.64
C LEU A 6 -1.24 12.24 10.09
N GLY A 7 -1.76 13.40 10.43
CA GLY A 7 -2.21 13.75 11.78
C GLY A 7 -1.27 14.69 12.53
N GLY A 8 -0.05 14.87 12.04
CA GLY A 8 0.89 15.91 12.49
C GLY A 8 0.86 17.13 11.57
N GLY A 9 1.66 18.15 11.89
CA GLY A 9 1.74 19.39 11.11
C GLY A 9 2.51 19.23 9.80
N THR A 10 3.71 18.66 9.85
CA THR A 10 4.64 18.61 8.71
C THR A 10 4.14 17.72 7.59
N GLY A 11 3.87 16.45 7.87
CA GLY A 11 3.43 15.48 6.85
C GLY A 11 2.09 15.86 6.24
N THR A 12 1.12 16.22 7.09
CA THR A 12 -0.22 16.60 6.63
C THR A 12 -0.23 17.87 5.79
N GLY A 13 0.60 18.86 6.16
CA GLY A 13 0.66 20.13 5.44
C GLY A 13 1.51 20.07 4.16
N ALA A 14 2.65 19.39 4.19
CA ALA A 14 3.59 19.38 3.07
C ALA A 14 3.18 18.42 1.94
N ALA A 15 2.65 17.23 2.28
CA ALA A 15 2.37 16.21 1.29
C ALA A 15 1.40 16.66 0.19
N PRO A 16 0.26 17.33 0.48
CA PRO A 16 -0.63 17.84 -0.57
C PRO A 16 0.01 18.89 -1.46
N VAL A 17 0.87 19.74 -0.90
CA VAL A 17 1.58 20.80 -1.65
C VAL A 17 2.55 20.19 -2.65
N ILE A 18 3.31 19.17 -2.22
CA ILE A 18 4.24 18.44 -3.09
C ILE A 18 3.47 17.69 -4.17
N ALA A 19 2.36 17.02 -3.80
CA ALA A 19 1.51 16.31 -4.75
C ALA A 19 0.96 17.26 -5.82
N LYS A 20 0.49 18.44 -5.43
CA LYS A 20 0.03 19.47 -6.35
C LYS A 20 1.12 19.90 -7.32
N ALA A 21 2.31 20.21 -6.82
CA ALA A 21 3.43 20.61 -7.66
C ALA A 21 3.86 19.50 -8.64
N ALA A 22 3.82 18.23 -8.24
CA ALA A 22 4.09 17.10 -9.11
C ALA A 22 3.02 16.96 -10.20
N LYS A 23 1.75 17.05 -9.83
CA LYS A 23 0.61 16.99 -10.76
C LYS A 23 0.66 18.11 -11.80
N GLU A 24 0.96 19.33 -11.40
CA GLU A 24 1.10 20.49 -12.32
C GLU A 24 2.20 20.29 -13.36
N LYS A 25 3.20 19.46 -13.05
CA LYS A 25 4.26 19.06 -13.95
C LYS A 25 3.95 17.79 -14.80
N GLY A 26 2.76 17.25 -14.67
CA GLY A 26 2.35 16.01 -15.36
C GLY A 26 3.07 14.76 -14.88
N ILE A 27 3.62 14.77 -13.67
CA ILE A 27 4.32 13.63 -13.07
C ILE A 27 3.30 12.69 -12.43
N LEU A 28 3.34 11.40 -12.78
CA LEU A 28 2.56 10.37 -12.10
C LEU A 28 2.85 10.39 -10.61
N THR A 29 1.83 10.65 -9.81
CA THR A 29 1.97 10.86 -8.36
C THR A 29 1.23 9.79 -7.59
N VAL A 30 1.99 8.93 -6.91
CA VAL A 30 1.48 7.90 -6.00
C VAL A 30 1.78 8.33 -4.57
N SER A 31 0.72 8.52 -3.79
CA SER A 31 0.85 8.88 -2.37
C SER A 31 0.57 7.68 -1.49
N VAL A 32 1.45 7.40 -0.54
CA VAL A 32 1.32 6.33 0.46
C VAL A 32 1.38 6.96 1.84
N VAL A 33 0.25 6.99 2.53
CA VAL A 33 0.14 7.72 3.79
C VAL A 33 -0.43 6.85 4.89
N THR A 34 -0.02 7.12 6.13
CA THR A 34 -0.56 6.42 7.29
C THR A 34 -1.55 7.29 8.06
N LYS A 35 -2.60 6.68 8.59
CA LYS A 35 -3.52 7.29 9.57
C LYS A 35 -3.02 6.98 10.98
N PRO A 36 -3.13 7.92 11.92
CA PRO A 36 -2.69 7.71 13.29
C PRO A 36 -3.47 6.59 13.99
N PHE A 37 -2.86 6.01 15.00
CA PHE A 37 -3.52 5.10 15.92
C PHE A 37 -4.60 5.81 16.73
N ASP A 38 -5.58 5.05 17.26
CA ASP A 38 -6.68 5.58 18.06
C ASP A 38 -6.20 6.26 19.35
N PHE A 39 -5.17 5.71 19.99
CA PHE A 39 -4.58 6.26 21.20
C PHE A 39 -3.86 7.62 20.99
N GLU A 40 -3.55 8.00 19.75
CA GLU A 40 -2.97 9.31 19.45
C GLU A 40 -3.99 10.46 19.55
N GLY A 41 -5.26 10.13 19.65
CA GLY A 41 -6.35 11.04 19.94
C GLY A 41 -7.16 11.49 18.72
N SER A 42 -8.39 11.90 18.98
CA SER A 42 -9.37 12.29 17.97
C SER A 42 -8.95 13.52 17.17
N HIS A 43 -8.20 14.43 17.77
CA HIS A 43 -7.70 15.62 17.09
C HIS A 43 -6.73 15.26 15.95
N ARG A 44 -5.77 14.38 16.20
CA ARG A 44 -4.85 13.89 15.18
C ARG A 44 -5.57 13.11 14.08
N LYS A 45 -6.57 12.31 14.43
CA LYS A 45 -7.40 11.61 13.46
C LYS A 45 -8.11 12.59 12.51
N LYS A 46 -8.72 13.63 13.06
CA LYS A 46 -9.41 14.64 12.24
C LYS A 46 -8.45 15.35 11.29
N ILE A 47 -7.28 15.77 11.78
CA ILE A 47 -6.24 16.37 10.93
C ILE A 47 -5.81 15.41 9.82
N ALA A 48 -5.65 14.12 10.12
CA ALA A 48 -5.30 13.11 9.12
C ALA A 48 -6.39 12.94 8.06
N GLU A 49 -7.67 12.90 8.45
CA GLU A 49 -8.80 12.81 7.52
C GLU A 49 -8.85 14.02 6.57
N ASP A 50 -8.70 15.23 7.12
CA ASP A 50 -8.65 16.44 6.31
C ASP A 50 -7.45 16.41 5.34
N GLY A 51 -6.28 15.96 5.81
CA GLY A 51 -5.09 15.76 4.97
C GLY A 51 -5.27 14.75 3.85
N ILE A 52 -5.98 13.64 4.12
CA ILE A 52 -6.32 12.64 3.11
C ILE A 52 -7.20 13.24 2.02
N GLN A 53 -8.21 14.02 2.39
CA GLN A 53 -9.09 14.69 1.43
C GLN A 53 -8.31 15.68 0.55
N GLU A 54 -7.35 16.38 1.11
CA GLU A 54 -6.53 17.34 0.37
C GLU A 54 -5.55 16.63 -0.58
N ILE A 55 -4.79 15.64 -0.11
CA ILE A 55 -3.79 14.96 -0.94
C ILE A 55 -4.45 14.15 -2.07
N GLN A 56 -5.66 13.63 -1.85
CA GLN A 56 -6.42 12.87 -2.85
C GLN A 56 -6.72 13.69 -4.11
N LYS A 57 -6.88 15.01 -4.00
CA LYS A 57 -7.14 15.90 -5.15
C LYS A 57 -5.98 15.96 -6.14
N PHE A 58 -4.78 15.68 -5.67
CA PHE A 58 -3.55 15.87 -6.42
C PHE A 58 -2.77 14.57 -6.68
N SER A 59 -3.16 13.46 -6.06
CA SER A 59 -2.57 12.16 -6.30
C SER A 59 -3.33 11.39 -7.37
N ASP A 60 -2.61 10.73 -8.28
CA ASP A 60 -3.23 9.82 -9.25
C ASP A 60 -3.69 8.54 -8.54
N THR A 61 -2.88 8.06 -7.60
CA THR A 61 -3.23 6.95 -6.71
C THR A 61 -2.91 7.33 -5.26
N LEU A 62 -3.82 7.02 -4.36
CA LEU A 62 -3.66 7.23 -2.93
C LEU A 62 -3.84 5.92 -2.16
N ILE A 63 -2.77 5.45 -1.55
CA ILE A 63 -2.77 4.30 -0.64
C ILE A 63 -2.83 4.84 0.79
N VAL A 64 -3.87 4.48 1.52
CA VAL A 64 -4.05 4.87 2.92
C VAL A 64 -3.87 3.64 3.80
N ILE A 65 -2.92 3.71 4.72
CA ILE A 65 -2.61 2.65 5.68
C ILE A 65 -3.16 3.07 7.05
N PRO A 66 -4.28 2.48 7.51
CA PRO A 66 -4.78 2.76 8.86
C PRO A 66 -3.93 2.02 9.89
N ASN A 67 -3.13 2.75 10.68
CA ASN A 67 -2.28 2.15 11.71
C ASN A 67 -3.09 1.32 12.72
N GLN A 68 -4.35 1.68 12.96
CA GLN A 68 -5.23 0.93 13.84
C GLN A 68 -5.40 -0.54 13.41
N ASN A 69 -5.43 -0.80 12.10
CA ASN A 69 -5.58 -2.15 11.58
C ASN A 69 -4.33 -3.01 11.82
N LEU A 70 -3.17 -2.38 12.06
CA LEU A 70 -1.92 -3.08 12.36
C LEU A 70 -1.95 -3.76 13.73
N PHE A 71 -2.87 -3.39 14.64
CA PHE A 71 -3.08 -4.11 15.88
C PHE A 71 -3.45 -5.59 15.68
N ARG A 72 -4.02 -5.93 14.53
CA ARG A 72 -4.30 -7.34 14.19
C ARG A 72 -3.03 -8.15 13.91
N LEU A 73 -1.92 -7.47 13.63
CA LEU A 73 -0.59 -8.08 13.42
C LEU A 73 0.24 -8.06 14.70
N ALA A 74 -0.16 -7.28 15.69
CA ALA A 74 0.48 -7.16 16.99
C ALA A 74 -0.05 -8.21 17.97
N ASN A 75 0.76 -8.56 18.95
CA ASN A 75 0.37 -9.41 20.08
C ASN A 75 0.40 -8.61 21.39
N GLU A 76 -0.11 -9.19 22.48
CA GLU A 76 -0.18 -8.54 23.79
C GLU A 76 1.17 -8.09 24.37
N ARG A 77 2.27 -8.60 23.83
CA ARG A 77 3.64 -8.26 24.25
C ARG A 77 4.30 -7.21 23.34
N THR A 78 3.62 -6.81 22.27
CA THR A 78 4.14 -5.83 21.31
C THR A 78 4.27 -4.46 21.96
N GLY A 79 5.50 -3.97 22.07
CA GLY A 79 5.80 -2.65 22.64
C GLY A 79 5.44 -1.50 21.68
N PHE A 80 5.34 -0.29 22.22
CA PHE A 80 5.03 0.92 21.44
C PHE A 80 5.99 1.15 20.26
N ALA A 81 7.29 1.02 20.49
CA ALA A 81 8.31 1.19 19.45
C ALA A 81 8.17 0.13 18.35
N GLU A 82 7.80 -1.09 18.72
CA GLU A 82 7.58 -2.19 17.80
C GLU A 82 6.32 -1.95 16.94
N ALA A 83 5.24 -1.42 17.54
CA ALA A 83 4.03 -1.08 16.80
C ALA A 83 4.29 -0.03 15.70
N PHE A 84 5.08 0.99 15.99
CA PHE A 84 5.52 1.96 14.97
C PHE A 84 6.46 1.32 13.94
N GLY A 85 7.34 0.42 14.36
CA GLY A 85 8.19 -0.35 13.44
C GLY A 85 7.38 -1.21 12.46
N ILE A 86 6.25 -1.78 12.90
CA ILE A 86 5.31 -2.51 12.02
C ILE A 86 4.72 -1.53 10.99
N ALA A 87 4.29 -0.34 11.42
CA ALA A 87 3.76 0.68 10.51
C ALA A 87 4.78 1.13 9.45
N ASP A 88 6.02 1.36 9.86
CA ASP A 88 7.12 1.72 8.96
C ASP A 88 7.40 0.60 7.95
N ASN A 89 7.42 -0.66 8.39
CA ASN A 89 7.61 -1.82 7.52
C ASN A 89 6.50 -1.95 6.48
N VAL A 90 5.25 -1.73 6.88
CA VAL A 90 4.11 -1.78 5.96
C VAL A 90 4.20 -0.66 4.94
N LEU A 91 4.54 0.55 5.37
CA LEU A 91 4.76 1.69 4.48
C LEU A 91 5.89 1.39 3.47
N HIS A 92 7.00 0.85 3.95
CA HIS A 92 8.13 0.43 3.10
C HIS A 92 7.71 -0.64 2.08
N LYS A 93 7.03 -1.70 2.53
CA LYS A 93 6.50 -2.75 1.64
C LYS A 93 5.55 -2.17 0.60
N GLY A 94 4.74 -1.19 0.98
CA GLY A 94 3.83 -0.48 0.08
C GLY A 94 4.53 0.24 -1.07
N VAL A 95 5.58 0.96 -0.74
CA VAL A 95 6.38 1.67 -1.74
C VAL A 95 7.17 0.67 -2.59
N CYS A 96 7.83 -0.30 -1.97
CA CYS A 96 8.62 -1.31 -2.67
C CYS A 96 7.77 -2.16 -3.60
N GLY A 97 6.57 -2.58 -3.18
CA GLY A 97 5.67 -3.40 -4.00
C GLY A 97 5.35 -2.76 -5.35
N VAL A 98 5.22 -1.44 -5.40
CA VAL A 98 4.98 -0.72 -6.64
C VAL A 98 6.29 -0.38 -7.38
N THR A 99 7.34 0.05 -6.66
CA THR A 99 8.62 0.40 -7.31
C THR A 99 9.33 -0.81 -7.89
N ASP A 100 9.24 -1.95 -7.23
CA ASP A 100 9.88 -3.19 -7.69
C ASP A 100 9.35 -3.63 -9.06
N LEU A 101 8.06 -3.43 -9.31
CA LEU A 101 7.46 -3.70 -10.62
C LEU A 101 8.02 -2.81 -11.74
N MET A 102 8.51 -1.62 -11.40
CA MET A 102 9.05 -0.66 -12.38
C MET A 102 10.56 -0.80 -12.58
N VAL A 103 11.28 -1.21 -11.56
CA VAL A 103 12.75 -1.11 -11.51
C VAL A 103 13.43 -2.47 -11.55
N LYS A 104 12.82 -3.50 -10.95
CA LYS A 104 13.42 -4.84 -10.93
C LYS A 104 13.07 -5.61 -12.19
N PRO A 105 14.05 -6.14 -12.91
CA PRO A 105 13.80 -7.02 -14.04
C PRO A 105 13.19 -8.33 -13.52
N GLY A 106 12.02 -8.67 -14.02
CA GLY A 106 11.33 -9.92 -13.75
C GLY A 106 11.27 -10.83 -14.97
N MET A 107 10.72 -12.04 -14.85
CA MET A 107 10.44 -12.92 -15.99
C MET A 107 9.31 -12.34 -16.87
N ILE A 108 8.33 -11.70 -16.25
CA ILE A 108 7.27 -10.94 -16.91
C ILE A 108 7.40 -9.50 -16.41
N ASN A 109 7.67 -8.58 -17.32
CA ASN A 109 7.83 -7.18 -16.98
C ASN A 109 6.61 -6.42 -17.47
N LEU A 110 6.09 -5.54 -16.61
CA LEU A 110 5.16 -4.50 -17.03
C LEU A 110 5.97 -3.28 -17.47
N ASP A 111 5.59 -2.69 -18.58
CA ASP A 111 6.18 -1.40 -18.94
C ASP A 111 5.58 -0.27 -18.10
N PHE A 112 6.28 0.87 -18.08
CA PHE A 112 5.82 2.03 -17.32
C PHE A 112 4.45 2.54 -17.79
N ALA A 113 4.10 2.34 -19.06
CA ALA A 113 2.83 2.78 -19.61
C ALA A 113 1.66 1.97 -19.05
N ASP A 114 1.83 0.65 -18.87
CA ASP A 114 0.84 -0.22 -18.26
C ASP A 114 0.60 0.15 -16.80
N ILE A 115 1.68 0.31 -16.03
CA ILE A 115 1.60 0.74 -14.62
C ILE A 115 0.94 2.11 -14.52
N LYS A 116 1.33 3.05 -15.38
CA LYS A 116 0.73 4.38 -15.44
C LYS A 116 -0.76 4.30 -15.72
N THR A 117 -1.20 3.44 -16.63
CA THR A 117 -2.62 3.28 -16.98
C THR A 117 -3.44 2.81 -15.78
N VAL A 118 -2.95 1.83 -15.03
CA VAL A 118 -3.61 1.34 -13.81
C VAL A 118 -3.60 2.40 -12.72
N MET A 119 -2.46 3.04 -12.48
CA MET A 119 -2.27 3.99 -11.38
C MET A 119 -2.91 5.36 -11.64
N SER A 120 -3.17 5.73 -12.88
CA SER A 120 -3.82 7.01 -13.24
C SER A 120 -5.33 7.01 -13.07
N GLN A 121 -5.92 5.93 -12.63
CA GLN A 121 -7.39 5.80 -12.48
C GLN A 121 -8.00 6.60 -11.32
N MET A 122 -7.25 7.52 -10.76
CA MET A 122 -7.63 8.46 -9.68
C MET A 122 -8.54 7.83 -8.63
N GLY A 123 -7.96 7.31 -7.57
CA GLY A 123 -8.76 6.70 -6.52
C GLY A 123 -7.96 6.27 -5.31
N LYS A 124 -8.70 5.80 -4.32
CA LYS A 124 -8.10 5.10 -3.18
C LYS A 124 -7.69 3.72 -3.66
N ALA A 125 -6.44 3.37 -3.44
CA ALA A 125 -5.92 2.03 -3.63
C ALA A 125 -5.66 1.38 -2.26
N MET A 126 -5.74 0.07 -2.25
CA MET A 126 -5.40 -0.73 -1.09
C MET A 126 -4.35 -1.76 -1.46
N MET A 127 -3.64 -2.24 -0.48
CA MET A 127 -2.55 -3.17 -0.66
C MET A 127 -2.66 -4.30 0.35
N GLY A 128 -2.52 -5.53 -0.14
CA GLY A 128 -2.30 -6.71 0.68
C GLY A 128 -0.97 -7.34 0.32
N THR A 129 -0.29 -7.89 1.30
CA THR A 129 0.95 -8.64 1.11
C THR A 129 0.83 -9.99 1.80
N GLY A 130 1.32 -11.03 1.15
CA GLY A 130 1.39 -12.38 1.69
C GLY A 130 2.73 -13.00 1.37
N GLU A 131 3.23 -13.78 2.30
CA GLU A 131 4.49 -14.50 2.18
C GLU A 131 4.32 -15.89 2.78
N ALA A 132 4.74 -16.91 2.06
CA ALA A 132 4.67 -18.29 2.52
C ALA A 132 5.82 -19.12 1.94
N SER A 133 6.09 -20.26 2.57
CA SER A 133 7.09 -21.24 2.15
C SER A 133 6.54 -22.66 2.37
N GLY A 134 7.04 -23.63 1.62
CA GLY A 134 6.60 -25.03 1.69
C GLY A 134 5.70 -25.45 0.51
N ASP A 135 5.01 -26.57 0.66
CA ASP A 135 4.33 -27.23 -0.45
C ASP A 135 3.11 -26.47 -1.01
N ASN A 136 2.40 -25.72 -0.16
CA ASN A 136 1.21 -24.93 -0.53
C ASN A 136 1.46 -23.41 -0.54
N ARG A 137 2.72 -23.01 -0.64
CA ARG A 137 3.16 -21.61 -0.47
C ARG A 137 2.40 -20.60 -1.34
N ALA A 138 2.05 -20.97 -2.57
CA ALA A 138 1.34 -20.07 -3.48
C ALA A 138 -0.06 -19.72 -2.94
N ILE A 139 -0.85 -20.72 -2.56
CA ILE A 139 -2.20 -20.54 -2.02
C ILE A 139 -2.13 -19.81 -0.68
N GLU A 140 -1.24 -20.21 0.22
CA GLU A 140 -1.09 -19.60 1.54
C GLU A 140 -0.65 -18.12 1.46
N ALA A 141 0.26 -17.79 0.54
CA ALA A 141 0.67 -16.42 0.30
C ALA A 141 -0.49 -15.59 -0.27
N ALA A 142 -1.26 -16.13 -1.23
CA ALA A 142 -2.42 -15.46 -1.78
C ALA A 142 -3.50 -15.23 -0.72
N ASP A 143 -3.84 -16.24 0.07
CA ASP A 143 -4.81 -16.12 1.16
C ASP A 143 -4.38 -15.07 2.19
N THR A 144 -3.10 -15.06 2.55
CA THR A 144 -2.55 -14.05 3.46
C THR A 144 -2.62 -12.65 2.86
N ALA A 145 -2.38 -12.50 1.56
CA ALA A 145 -2.46 -11.22 0.88
C ALA A 145 -3.90 -10.71 0.79
N ILE A 146 -4.86 -11.57 0.45
CA ILE A 146 -6.28 -11.22 0.29
C ILE A 146 -6.93 -10.92 1.65
N ASN A 147 -6.56 -11.68 2.69
CA ASN A 147 -7.05 -11.49 4.06
C ASN A 147 -6.18 -10.53 4.88
N ASN A 148 -5.33 -9.74 4.21
CA ASN A 148 -4.47 -8.79 4.89
C ASN A 148 -5.31 -7.74 5.64
N PRO A 149 -5.04 -7.45 6.93
CA PRO A 149 -5.82 -6.50 7.72
C PRO A 149 -5.77 -5.06 7.20
N LEU A 150 -4.90 -4.76 6.26
CA LEU A 150 -4.84 -3.47 5.57
C LEU A 150 -5.89 -3.34 4.45
N LEU A 151 -6.49 -4.46 4.03
CA LEU A 151 -7.60 -4.47 3.08
C LEU A 151 -8.91 -4.36 3.87
N ASP A 152 -9.76 -3.41 3.50
CA ASP A 152 -11.14 -3.38 3.97
C ASP A 152 -11.96 -4.42 3.20
N GLU A 153 -12.77 -5.21 3.90
CA GLU A 153 -13.61 -6.27 3.31
C GLU A 153 -14.52 -5.78 2.17
N THR A 154 -14.85 -4.49 2.17
CA THR A 154 -15.71 -3.87 1.16
C THR A 154 -14.95 -3.42 -0.09
N SER A 155 -13.64 -3.32 -0.04
CA SER A 155 -12.86 -2.65 -1.10
C SER A 155 -12.56 -3.55 -2.30
N MET A 156 -12.40 -4.85 -2.09
CA MET A 156 -12.07 -5.77 -3.20
C MET A 156 -13.22 -5.98 -4.19
N LYS A 157 -14.47 -6.00 -3.72
CA LYS A 157 -15.65 -6.23 -4.57
C LYS A 157 -15.96 -5.10 -5.55
N GLY A 158 -15.33 -3.94 -5.42
CA GLY A 158 -15.50 -2.77 -6.29
C GLY A 158 -14.23 -2.34 -7.00
N ALA A 159 -13.17 -3.13 -6.94
CA ALA A 159 -11.89 -2.78 -7.56
C ALA A 159 -12.02 -2.69 -9.09
N LYS A 160 -11.61 -1.56 -9.66
CA LYS A 160 -11.60 -1.34 -11.12
C LYS A 160 -10.37 -1.97 -11.78
N ALA A 161 -9.28 -2.09 -11.05
CA ALA A 161 -8.03 -2.69 -11.50
C ALA A 161 -7.32 -3.34 -10.32
N VAL A 162 -6.58 -4.39 -10.59
CA VAL A 162 -5.73 -5.09 -9.61
C VAL A 162 -4.34 -5.21 -10.21
N LEU A 163 -3.35 -4.86 -9.41
CA LEU A 163 -1.94 -5.03 -9.74
C LEU A 163 -1.38 -6.13 -8.83
N ILE A 164 -0.84 -7.19 -9.42
CA ILE A 164 -0.32 -8.33 -8.70
C ILE A 164 1.18 -8.42 -8.95
N ASN A 165 1.95 -8.43 -7.88
CA ASN A 165 3.38 -8.71 -7.89
C ASN A 165 3.64 -10.07 -7.25
N ILE A 166 4.25 -10.98 -8.02
CA ILE A 166 4.60 -12.31 -7.56
C ILE A 166 6.13 -12.43 -7.59
N THR A 167 6.73 -12.66 -6.44
CA THR A 167 8.17 -12.86 -6.31
C THR A 167 8.42 -14.22 -5.69
N GLY A 168 9.28 -15.01 -6.30
CA GLY A 168 9.66 -16.33 -5.81
C GLY A 168 11.12 -16.67 -6.11
N GLY A 169 11.61 -17.75 -5.52
CA GLY A 169 12.93 -18.30 -5.82
C GLY A 169 12.99 -18.95 -7.21
N SER A 170 14.18 -19.41 -7.58
CA SER A 170 14.41 -20.13 -8.85
C SER A 170 13.65 -21.47 -8.95
N ASP A 171 13.09 -21.93 -7.86
CA ASP A 171 12.28 -23.14 -7.70
C ASP A 171 10.78 -22.88 -7.91
N MET A 172 10.37 -21.62 -8.15
CA MET A 172 8.97 -21.27 -8.41
C MET A 172 8.50 -21.89 -9.74
N THR A 173 7.39 -22.61 -9.68
CA THR A 173 6.85 -23.31 -10.85
C THR A 173 5.79 -22.47 -11.57
N LEU A 174 5.61 -22.72 -12.88
CA LEU A 174 4.53 -22.12 -13.65
C LEU A 174 3.14 -22.45 -13.08
N PHE A 175 3.00 -23.66 -12.52
CA PHE A 175 1.74 -24.10 -11.92
C PHE A 175 1.37 -23.26 -10.69
N GLU A 176 2.33 -22.92 -9.84
CA GLU A 176 2.11 -22.01 -8.69
C GLU A 176 1.64 -20.64 -9.14
N VAL A 177 2.21 -20.09 -10.22
CA VAL A 177 1.78 -18.80 -10.77
C VAL A 177 0.35 -18.89 -11.35
N CYS A 178 0.02 -19.98 -12.04
CA CYS A 178 -1.32 -20.20 -12.60
C CYS A 178 -2.40 -20.32 -11.51
N LEU A 179 -2.08 -20.93 -10.37
CA LEU A 179 -3.00 -21.04 -9.24
C LEU A 179 -3.40 -19.68 -8.66
N LEU A 180 -2.53 -18.67 -8.77
CA LEU A 180 -2.80 -17.31 -8.29
C LEU A 180 -3.69 -16.50 -9.23
N TYR A 181 -3.85 -16.95 -10.47
CA TYR A 181 -4.64 -16.27 -11.49
C TYR A 181 -6.10 -16.79 -11.59
N THR A 182 -6.36 -17.99 -11.10
CA THR A 182 -7.68 -18.62 -11.13
C THR A 182 -8.46 -18.39 -9.84
#